data_8673d071e83874593a8c95d741a5ca79
#
_entry.id   8673d071e83874593a8c95d741a5ca79
#
_cell.length_a   1.000
_cell.length_b   1.000
_cell.length_c   1.000
_cell.angle_alpha   90.00
_cell.angle_beta   90.00
_cell.angle_gamma   90.00
#
_symmetry.space_group_name_H-M   'P 1'
#
loop_
_entity.id
_entity.type
_entity.pdbx_description
1 polymer ?
#
loop_
_entity_poly.entity_id
_entity_poly.type
_entity_poly.pdbx_seq_one_letter_code
_entity_poly.pdbx_strand_id
1 'polypeptide(L)'
;LLLQPLAGDAGFRRYFRLAGQTSLIAVDSPPDKENNLAYINVAMAFQRYGVTTPKILAVDFGNGFFLLEDFGHQLLHPELLAGRHAEEDSPARLSAANYYRQAESVLLDIQTVQPNFEIFPAYDAQLLQSEMDLFADWFVGQLLGIELNDQEQSMLSELFSRLVKSAAEQPQVVVHRDYHSRNLMLLEDGALGVIDFQDAVIGPIAYDLVSLLKDCYLHLPREQVIRRVLDYKKRLETELPMGPISDEQFIRWFDLIGLQRHIKVLGIFARLSLRDGKHAYLKDLPLVIRYALEAAQSFEQGRAFHDWFIQRIEPLLPGQGWYRDWRTAGDNPQ
;
A
#
# COMPACT_ATOMS: atom_id res chain seq x y z
N LEU A 1 -20.65 21.93 -20.05
CA LEU A 1 -20.19 20.91 -19.09
C LEU A 1 -19.23 21.58 -18.11
N LEU A 2 -19.51 21.48 -16.81
CA LEU A 2 -18.63 22.01 -15.77
C LEU A 2 -17.71 20.87 -15.31
N LEU A 3 -16.40 21.09 -15.37
CA LEU A 3 -15.39 20.19 -14.85
C LEU A 3 -15.05 20.61 -13.40
N GLN A 4 -15.23 19.71 -12.44
CA GLN A 4 -14.85 19.90 -11.05
C GLN A 4 -13.57 19.12 -10.78
N PRO A 5 -12.45 19.77 -10.44
CA PRO A 5 -11.21 19.07 -10.14
C PRO A 5 -11.38 18.18 -8.91
N LEU A 6 -10.91 16.94 -9.00
CA LEU A 6 -10.76 16.04 -7.87
C LEU A 6 -9.34 16.16 -7.32
N ALA A 7 -9.20 16.00 -6.01
CA ALA A 7 -7.88 15.95 -5.41
C ALA A 7 -7.13 14.74 -5.99
N GLY A 8 -6.05 15.02 -6.72
CA GLY A 8 -5.16 13.98 -7.24
C GLY A 8 -4.10 13.60 -6.22
N ASP A 9 -3.59 12.38 -6.32
CA ASP A 9 -2.46 11.91 -5.53
C ASP A 9 -1.11 12.27 -6.20
N ALA A 10 -0.07 11.54 -5.97
CA ALA A 10 1.32 11.90 -6.27
C ALA A 10 1.70 11.94 -7.77
N GLY A 11 0.83 11.49 -8.69
CA GLY A 11 1.08 11.40 -10.14
C GLY A 11 0.88 12.69 -10.93
N PHE A 12 1.11 12.61 -12.26
CA PHE A 12 0.84 13.69 -13.21
C PHE A 12 -0.58 13.64 -13.75
N ARG A 13 -1.37 12.58 -13.47
CA ARG A 13 -2.77 12.47 -13.84
C ARG A 13 -3.62 13.47 -13.07
N ARG A 14 -4.50 14.16 -13.81
CA ARG A 14 -5.47 15.09 -13.25
C ARG A 14 -6.86 14.55 -13.50
N TYR A 15 -7.66 14.48 -12.45
CA TYR A 15 -9.01 13.93 -12.50
C TYR A 15 -10.04 15.03 -12.34
N PHE A 16 -11.09 14.98 -13.13
CA PHE A 16 -12.18 15.96 -13.12
C PHE A 16 -13.52 15.24 -13.15
N ARG A 17 -14.40 15.57 -12.24
CA ARG A 17 -15.79 15.09 -12.27
C ARG A 17 -16.61 15.96 -13.20
N LEU A 18 -17.38 15.35 -14.10
CA LEU A 18 -18.33 16.06 -14.93
C LEU A 18 -19.63 16.28 -14.15
N ALA A 19 -19.98 17.53 -13.90
CA ALA A 19 -21.29 17.88 -13.33
C ALA A 19 -22.38 17.70 -14.39
N GLY A 20 -23.32 16.79 -14.15
CA GLY A 20 -24.40 16.49 -15.10
C GLY A 20 -25.27 15.31 -14.67
N GLN A 21 -26.08 14.79 -15.59
CA GLN A 21 -27.03 13.69 -15.31
C GLN A 21 -26.36 12.31 -15.14
N THR A 22 -25.16 12.11 -15.63
CA THR A 22 -24.37 10.90 -15.45
C THR A 22 -23.04 11.28 -14.79
N SER A 23 -22.69 10.59 -13.73
CA SER A 23 -21.43 10.80 -13.04
C SER A 23 -20.30 10.17 -13.86
N LEU A 24 -19.43 11.00 -14.41
CA LEU A 24 -18.30 10.61 -15.24
C LEU A 24 -17.04 11.31 -14.75
N ILE A 25 -15.90 10.64 -14.89
CA ILE A 25 -14.58 11.20 -14.62
C ILE A 25 -13.84 11.42 -15.93
N ALA A 26 -13.50 12.68 -16.22
CA ALA A 26 -12.53 13.02 -17.25
C ALA A 26 -11.12 13.01 -16.65
N VAL A 27 -10.18 12.38 -17.34
CA VAL A 27 -8.79 12.30 -16.92
C VAL A 27 -7.90 12.96 -17.95
N ASP A 28 -7.01 13.80 -17.48
CA ASP A 28 -5.90 14.35 -18.25
C ASP A 28 -4.61 13.66 -17.75
N SER A 29 -4.04 12.82 -18.59
CA SER A 29 -2.89 11.94 -18.33
C SER A 29 -1.83 12.16 -19.40
N PRO A 30 -0.92 13.14 -19.23
CA PRO A 30 0.04 13.55 -20.25
C PRO A 30 0.89 12.36 -20.76
N PRO A 31 0.88 12.04 -22.06
CA PRO A 31 1.52 10.83 -22.61
C PRO A 31 3.05 10.78 -22.43
N ASP A 32 3.69 11.94 -22.25
CA ASP A 32 5.12 12.07 -21.98
C ASP A 32 5.51 11.81 -20.52
N LYS A 33 4.52 11.72 -19.61
CA LYS A 33 4.69 11.54 -18.16
C LYS A 33 4.08 10.26 -17.64
N GLU A 34 3.06 9.73 -18.31
CA GLU A 34 2.23 8.64 -17.80
C GLU A 34 2.13 7.50 -18.82
N ASN A 35 2.18 6.25 -18.33
CA ASN A 35 1.98 5.07 -19.18
C ASN A 35 0.47 4.76 -19.32
N ASN A 36 -0.15 5.39 -20.31
CA ASN A 36 -1.59 5.28 -20.56
C ASN A 36 -2.02 3.89 -21.03
N LEU A 37 -1.13 3.16 -21.73
CA LEU A 37 -1.40 1.80 -22.17
C LEU A 37 -1.39 0.82 -20.99
N ALA A 38 -0.48 0.99 -20.04
CA ALA A 38 -0.45 0.18 -18.82
C ALA A 38 -1.76 0.32 -18.02
N TYR A 39 -2.27 1.55 -17.85
CA TYR A 39 -3.56 1.77 -17.18
C TYR A 39 -4.69 0.94 -17.79
N ILE A 40 -4.82 0.96 -19.13
CA ILE A 40 -5.87 0.22 -19.83
C ILE A 40 -5.66 -1.30 -19.71
N ASN A 41 -4.44 -1.76 -19.93
CA ASN A 41 -4.14 -3.20 -19.90
C ASN A 41 -4.39 -3.81 -18.52
N VAL A 42 -3.99 -3.12 -17.46
CA VAL A 42 -4.25 -3.55 -16.08
C VAL A 42 -5.75 -3.53 -15.77
N ALA A 43 -6.48 -2.47 -16.13
CA ALA A 43 -7.93 -2.40 -15.94
C ALA A 43 -8.64 -3.58 -16.63
N MET A 44 -8.31 -3.84 -17.89
CA MET A 44 -8.88 -4.95 -18.65
C MET A 44 -8.52 -6.33 -18.07
N ALA A 45 -7.30 -6.49 -17.60
CA ALA A 45 -6.88 -7.73 -16.95
C ALA A 45 -7.68 -7.97 -15.66
N PHE A 46 -7.80 -6.96 -14.80
CA PHE A 46 -8.56 -7.03 -13.55
C PHE A 46 -10.05 -7.34 -13.80
N GLN A 47 -10.70 -6.64 -14.72
CA GLN A 47 -12.11 -6.84 -15.05
C GLN A 47 -12.41 -8.25 -15.55
N ARG A 48 -11.50 -8.90 -16.28
CA ARG A 48 -11.65 -10.31 -16.74
C ARG A 48 -11.72 -11.32 -15.59
N TYR A 49 -11.15 -10.96 -14.44
CA TYR A 49 -11.13 -11.80 -13.24
C TYR A 49 -12.12 -11.33 -12.16
N GLY A 50 -13.08 -10.48 -12.55
CA GLY A 50 -14.14 -10.04 -11.65
C GLY A 50 -13.78 -8.88 -10.73
N VAL A 51 -12.56 -8.35 -10.82
CA VAL A 51 -12.16 -7.16 -10.05
C VAL A 51 -12.82 -5.92 -10.63
N THR A 52 -13.61 -5.22 -9.84
CA THR A 52 -14.32 -4.02 -10.25
C THR A 52 -13.37 -2.82 -10.28
N THR A 53 -13.04 -2.34 -11.48
CA THR A 53 -12.30 -1.10 -11.74
C THR A 53 -13.16 -0.13 -12.54
N PRO A 54 -12.92 1.21 -12.52
CA PRO A 54 -13.66 2.15 -13.34
C PRO A 54 -13.66 1.72 -14.82
N LYS A 55 -14.85 1.63 -15.42
CA LYS A 55 -14.96 1.32 -16.86
C LYS A 55 -14.35 2.45 -17.67
N ILE A 56 -13.54 2.10 -18.66
CA ILE A 56 -12.98 3.03 -19.61
C ILE A 56 -13.98 3.20 -20.75
N LEU A 57 -14.64 4.36 -20.82
CA LEU A 57 -15.70 4.63 -21.78
C LEU A 57 -15.16 5.20 -23.09
N ALA A 58 -14.11 5.99 -23.02
CA ALA A 58 -13.40 6.53 -24.16
C ALA A 58 -11.94 6.83 -23.82
N VAL A 59 -11.08 6.83 -24.83
CA VAL A 59 -9.66 7.17 -24.70
C VAL A 59 -9.17 7.90 -25.95
N ASP A 60 -8.35 8.92 -25.73
CA ASP A 60 -7.54 9.58 -26.75
C ASP A 60 -6.07 9.46 -26.33
N PHE A 61 -5.37 8.49 -26.88
CA PHE A 61 -3.96 8.25 -26.58
C PHE A 61 -3.04 9.39 -26.99
N GLY A 62 -3.40 10.10 -28.09
CA GLY A 62 -2.57 11.16 -28.62
C GLY A 62 -2.49 12.37 -27.70
N ASN A 63 -3.60 12.70 -27.04
CA ASN A 63 -3.70 13.79 -26.09
C ASN A 63 -3.65 13.32 -24.62
N GLY A 64 -3.71 12.01 -24.37
CA GLY A 64 -3.73 11.46 -23.01
C GLY A 64 -5.03 11.70 -22.26
N PHE A 65 -6.17 11.73 -22.96
CA PHE A 65 -7.47 11.94 -22.33
C PHE A 65 -8.24 10.63 -22.19
N PHE A 66 -8.89 10.49 -21.01
CA PHE A 66 -9.78 9.37 -20.73
C PHE A 66 -11.15 9.87 -20.27
N LEU A 67 -12.16 9.07 -20.55
CA LEU A 67 -13.46 9.18 -19.93
C LEU A 67 -13.74 7.88 -19.18
N LEU A 68 -13.92 7.99 -17.86
CA LEU A 68 -14.10 6.85 -16.97
C LEU A 68 -15.46 6.89 -16.29
N GLU A 69 -15.94 5.72 -15.86
CA GLU A 69 -17.02 5.58 -14.89
C GLU A 69 -16.63 6.25 -13.57
N ASP A 70 -17.56 6.97 -12.95
CA ASP A 70 -17.38 7.58 -11.64
C ASP A 70 -17.91 6.65 -10.54
N PHE A 71 -17.04 6.19 -9.67
CA PHE A 71 -17.38 5.38 -8.50
C PHE A 71 -17.94 6.20 -7.32
N GLY A 72 -18.18 7.51 -7.52
CA GLY A 72 -18.63 8.41 -6.47
C GLY A 72 -17.50 8.93 -5.61
N HIS A 73 -17.76 9.09 -4.31
CA HIS A 73 -16.82 9.76 -3.41
C HIS A 73 -16.58 8.99 -2.10
N GLN A 74 -17.18 7.81 -1.96
CA GLN A 74 -17.12 7.06 -0.71
C GLN A 74 -15.93 6.09 -0.72
N LEU A 75 -14.85 6.50 -0.05
CA LEU A 75 -13.70 5.62 0.20
C LEU A 75 -14.00 4.63 1.32
N LEU A 76 -13.35 3.47 1.28
CA LEU A 76 -13.43 2.49 2.35
C LEU A 76 -12.81 2.97 3.67
N HIS A 77 -11.79 3.82 3.61
CA HIS A 77 -11.04 4.27 4.77
C HIS A 77 -11.89 4.86 5.91
N PRO A 78 -12.83 5.79 5.69
CA PRO A 78 -13.68 6.33 6.76
C PRO A 78 -14.52 5.28 7.48
N GLU A 79 -15.01 4.29 6.76
CA GLU A 79 -15.83 3.20 7.32
C GLU A 79 -15.00 2.27 8.22
N LEU A 80 -13.78 1.93 7.79
CA LEU A 80 -12.87 1.14 8.61
C LEU A 80 -12.43 1.91 9.86
N LEU A 81 -12.19 3.22 9.72
CA LEU A 81 -11.82 4.08 10.83
C LEU A 81 -12.97 4.20 11.85
N ALA A 82 -14.20 4.39 11.39
CA ALA A 82 -15.39 4.41 12.25
C ALA A 82 -15.55 3.09 13.03
N GLY A 83 -15.37 1.95 12.36
CA GLY A 83 -15.42 0.64 13.01
C GLY A 83 -14.27 0.39 13.99
N ARG A 84 -13.09 0.96 13.74
CA ARG A 84 -11.92 0.83 14.65
C ARG A 84 -12.17 1.45 16.01
N HIS A 85 -12.89 2.56 16.06
CA HIS A 85 -13.17 3.32 17.29
C HIS A 85 -14.54 2.99 17.91
N ALA A 86 -15.31 2.12 17.27
CA ALA A 86 -16.63 1.72 17.75
C ALA A 86 -16.54 0.68 18.89
N GLU A 87 -17.59 0.66 19.72
CA GLU A 87 -17.74 -0.37 20.76
C GLU A 87 -17.77 -1.78 20.15
N GLU A 88 -17.35 -2.75 20.94
CA GLU A 88 -17.44 -4.18 20.58
C GLU A 88 -18.90 -4.54 20.30
N ASP A 89 -19.15 -5.32 19.23
CA ASP A 89 -20.48 -5.73 18.75
C ASP A 89 -21.39 -4.60 18.22
N SER A 90 -20.89 -3.37 18.11
CA SER A 90 -21.66 -2.29 17.47
C SER A 90 -21.85 -2.52 15.97
N PRO A 91 -22.90 -1.95 15.34
CA PRO A 91 -23.08 -2.04 13.88
C PRO A 91 -21.87 -1.57 13.08
N ALA A 92 -21.23 -0.50 13.50
CA ALA A 92 -20.04 0.04 12.82
C ALA A 92 -18.86 -0.96 12.88
N ARG A 93 -18.65 -1.60 14.03
CA ARG A 93 -17.59 -2.62 14.21
C ARG A 93 -17.84 -3.84 13.33
N LEU A 94 -19.09 -4.32 13.28
CA LEU A 94 -19.50 -5.45 12.44
C LEU A 94 -19.38 -5.11 10.94
N SER A 95 -19.78 -3.89 10.55
CA SER A 95 -19.62 -3.41 9.17
C SER A 95 -18.16 -3.37 8.76
N ALA A 96 -17.27 -2.78 9.58
CA ALA A 96 -15.85 -2.76 9.30
C ALA A 96 -15.23 -4.17 9.16
N ALA A 97 -15.64 -5.11 10.03
CA ALA A 97 -15.21 -6.50 9.93
C ALA A 97 -15.65 -7.16 8.62
N ASN A 98 -16.85 -6.82 8.12
CA ASN A 98 -17.36 -7.28 6.84
C ASN A 98 -16.61 -6.64 5.67
N TYR A 99 -16.33 -5.34 5.72
CA TYR A 99 -15.57 -4.64 4.67
C TYR A 99 -14.15 -5.20 4.53
N TYR A 100 -13.48 -5.53 5.63
CA TYR A 100 -12.19 -6.23 5.53
C TYR A 100 -12.33 -7.57 4.81
N ARG A 101 -13.37 -8.37 5.08
CA ARG A 101 -13.60 -9.64 4.38
C ARG A 101 -13.88 -9.45 2.89
N GLN A 102 -14.63 -8.41 2.52
CA GLN A 102 -14.84 -8.05 1.11
C GLN A 102 -13.52 -7.62 0.45
N ALA A 103 -12.74 -6.76 1.10
CA ALA A 103 -11.42 -6.35 0.58
C ALA A 103 -10.47 -7.55 0.43
N GLU A 104 -10.43 -8.46 1.39
CA GLU A 104 -9.68 -9.71 1.29
C GLU A 104 -10.18 -10.60 0.12
N SER A 105 -11.48 -10.60 -0.18
CA SER A 105 -12.01 -11.34 -1.34
C SER A 105 -11.58 -10.70 -2.66
N VAL A 106 -11.70 -9.39 -2.80
CA VAL A 106 -11.24 -8.67 -3.99
C VAL A 106 -9.73 -8.82 -4.18
N LEU A 107 -8.95 -8.82 -3.09
CA LEU A 107 -7.51 -9.10 -3.17
C LEU A 107 -7.23 -10.51 -3.69
N LEU A 108 -7.99 -11.49 -3.27
CA LEU A 108 -7.86 -12.86 -3.77
C LEU A 108 -8.14 -12.91 -5.27
N ASP A 109 -9.19 -12.23 -5.75
CA ASP A 109 -9.50 -12.13 -7.19
C ASP A 109 -8.32 -11.51 -7.96
N ILE A 110 -7.70 -10.43 -7.44
CA ILE A 110 -6.49 -9.83 -8.03
C ILE A 110 -5.36 -10.86 -8.12
N GLN A 111 -5.13 -11.64 -7.07
CA GLN A 111 -4.04 -12.63 -7.02
C GLN A 111 -4.29 -13.88 -7.88
N THR A 112 -5.53 -14.13 -8.30
CA THR A 112 -5.86 -15.17 -9.29
C THR A 112 -5.67 -14.70 -10.73
N VAL A 113 -5.45 -13.41 -10.99
CA VAL A 113 -5.13 -12.91 -12.32
C VAL A 113 -3.88 -13.60 -12.84
N GLN A 114 -3.99 -14.16 -14.06
CA GLN A 114 -2.85 -14.86 -14.67
C GLN A 114 -1.66 -13.91 -14.85
N PRO A 115 -0.50 -14.20 -14.26
CA PRO A 115 0.70 -13.39 -14.43
C PRO A 115 1.10 -13.26 -15.91
N ASN A 116 1.28 -12.02 -16.37
CA ASN A 116 1.73 -11.70 -17.72
C ASN A 116 2.70 -10.52 -17.66
N PHE A 117 3.99 -10.77 -17.94
CA PHE A 117 5.05 -9.76 -17.87
C PHE A 117 4.95 -8.65 -18.92
N GLU A 118 4.11 -8.81 -19.95
CA GLU A 118 3.81 -7.74 -20.91
C GLU A 118 2.85 -6.68 -20.30
N ILE A 119 2.03 -7.10 -19.32
CA ILE A 119 1.06 -6.24 -18.64
C ILE A 119 1.60 -5.80 -17.27
N PHE A 120 2.14 -6.75 -16.51
CA PHE A 120 2.61 -6.54 -15.14
C PHE A 120 4.13 -6.74 -15.08
N PRO A 121 4.92 -5.66 -14.93
CA PRO A 121 6.37 -5.79 -14.74
C PRO A 121 6.71 -6.62 -13.50
N ALA A 122 7.91 -7.17 -13.46
CA ALA A 122 8.39 -7.88 -12.27
C ALA A 122 8.67 -6.90 -11.12
N TYR A 123 8.24 -7.24 -9.92
CA TYR A 123 8.70 -6.59 -8.69
C TYR A 123 10.02 -7.25 -8.26
N ASP A 124 11.05 -7.01 -9.04
CA ASP A 124 12.33 -7.67 -8.92
C ASP A 124 13.21 -7.13 -7.78
N ALA A 125 14.35 -7.77 -7.60
CA ALA A 125 15.31 -7.40 -6.56
C ALA A 125 15.81 -5.94 -6.70
N GLN A 126 15.96 -5.45 -7.94
CA GLN A 126 16.45 -4.10 -8.21
C GLN A 126 15.39 -3.07 -7.81
N LEU A 127 14.13 -3.30 -8.14
CA LEU A 127 13.02 -2.41 -7.78
C LEU A 127 12.81 -2.41 -6.26
N LEU A 128 12.79 -3.59 -5.61
CA LEU A 128 12.69 -3.70 -4.15
C LEU A 128 13.83 -2.96 -3.44
N GLN A 129 15.07 -3.10 -3.93
CA GLN A 129 16.24 -2.41 -3.37
C GLN A 129 16.10 -0.90 -3.53
N SER A 130 15.83 -0.41 -4.75
CA SER A 130 15.73 1.02 -5.02
C SER A 130 14.63 1.73 -4.22
N GLU A 131 13.55 1.01 -3.90
CA GLU A 131 12.50 1.52 -3.03
C GLU A 131 12.95 1.63 -1.56
N MET A 132 13.73 0.67 -1.06
CA MET A 132 14.29 0.75 0.30
C MET A 132 15.40 1.79 0.42
N ASP A 133 16.17 2.03 -0.65
CA ASP A 133 17.20 3.08 -0.67
C ASP A 133 16.62 4.47 -0.40
N LEU A 134 15.35 4.70 -0.76
CA LEU A 134 14.65 5.95 -0.43
C LEU A 134 14.61 6.24 1.10
N PHE A 135 14.64 5.21 1.93
CA PHE A 135 14.72 5.38 3.38
C PHE A 135 16.04 6.03 3.81
N ALA A 136 17.17 5.50 3.32
CA ALA A 136 18.48 6.06 3.63
C ALA A 136 18.63 7.48 3.08
N ASP A 137 18.21 7.69 1.81
CA ASP A 137 18.38 8.96 1.12
C ASP A 137 17.47 10.05 1.68
N TRP A 138 16.17 9.77 1.79
CA TRP A 138 15.17 10.80 2.07
C TRP A 138 14.78 10.87 3.54
N PHE A 139 14.49 9.75 4.21
CA PHE A 139 14.08 9.79 5.61
C PHE A 139 15.28 10.06 6.52
N VAL A 140 16.34 9.28 6.39
CA VAL A 140 17.54 9.41 7.23
C VAL A 140 18.36 10.64 6.83
N GLY A 141 18.72 10.74 5.55
CA GLY A 141 19.62 11.79 5.05
C GLY A 141 18.94 13.16 4.98
N GLN A 142 17.86 13.28 4.20
CA GLN A 142 17.27 14.59 3.90
C GLN A 142 16.34 15.10 5.02
N LEU A 143 15.46 14.25 5.56
CA LEU A 143 14.48 14.68 6.56
C LEU A 143 15.10 14.85 7.95
N LEU A 144 15.97 13.91 8.36
CA LEU A 144 16.59 13.91 9.69
C LEU A 144 18.02 14.49 9.72
N GLY A 145 18.64 14.71 8.55
CA GLY A 145 19.97 15.29 8.44
C GLY A 145 21.10 14.40 8.97
N ILE A 146 20.93 13.07 8.89
CA ILE A 146 21.91 12.10 9.39
C ILE A 146 22.77 11.59 8.24
N GLU A 147 24.08 11.68 8.40
CA GLU A 147 25.04 10.96 7.56
C GLU A 147 25.31 9.58 8.14
N LEU A 148 25.09 8.55 7.32
CA LEU A 148 25.34 7.16 7.70
C LEU A 148 26.84 6.84 7.56
N ASN A 149 27.42 6.26 8.59
CA ASN A 149 28.78 5.72 8.53
C ASN A 149 28.81 4.33 7.85
N ASP A 150 30.01 3.80 7.57
CA ASP A 150 30.19 2.53 6.86
C ASP A 150 29.53 1.33 7.57
N GLN A 151 29.50 1.31 8.91
CA GLN A 151 28.87 0.25 9.68
C GLN A 151 27.33 0.31 9.58
N GLU A 152 26.76 1.51 9.64
CA GLU A 152 25.32 1.74 9.47
C GLU A 152 24.87 1.38 8.06
N GLN A 153 25.66 1.75 7.04
CA GLN A 153 25.41 1.38 5.64
C GLN A 153 25.46 -0.14 5.44
N SER A 154 26.45 -0.82 6.02
CA SER A 154 26.58 -2.27 5.97
C SER A 154 25.39 -2.96 6.62
N MET A 155 24.97 -2.53 7.80
CA MET A 155 23.82 -3.05 8.52
C MET A 155 22.52 -2.91 7.69
N LEU A 156 22.28 -1.75 7.08
CA LEU A 156 21.12 -1.54 6.19
C LEU A 156 21.19 -2.42 4.95
N SER A 157 22.37 -2.56 4.33
CA SER A 157 22.57 -3.42 3.16
C SER A 157 22.29 -4.89 3.46
N GLU A 158 22.72 -5.40 4.61
CA GLU A 158 22.45 -6.76 5.06
C GLU A 158 20.95 -6.98 5.30
N LEU A 159 20.28 -6.03 5.97
CA LEU A 159 18.84 -6.05 6.16
C LEU A 159 18.10 -6.07 4.83
N PHE A 160 18.41 -5.15 3.92
CA PHE A 160 17.73 -5.02 2.62
C PHE A 160 17.92 -6.28 1.77
N SER A 161 19.14 -6.82 1.73
CA SER A 161 19.43 -8.10 1.07
C SER A 161 18.57 -9.25 1.63
N ARG A 162 18.38 -9.29 2.95
CA ARG A 162 17.52 -10.29 3.61
C ARG A 162 16.05 -10.13 3.22
N LEU A 163 15.55 -8.89 3.16
CA LEU A 163 14.17 -8.60 2.78
C LEU A 163 13.91 -8.93 1.32
N VAL A 164 14.81 -8.55 0.41
CA VAL A 164 14.75 -8.92 -1.01
C VAL A 164 14.73 -10.44 -1.21
N LYS A 165 15.61 -11.17 -0.51
CA LYS A 165 15.61 -12.63 -0.56
C LYS A 165 14.29 -13.23 -0.10
N SER A 166 13.73 -12.72 1.01
CA SER A 166 12.44 -13.19 1.52
C SER A 166 11.28 -12.89 0.57
N ALA A 167 11.31 -11.77 -0.14
CA ALA A 167 10.32 -11.44 -1.16
C ALA A 167 10.39 -12.41 -2.35
N ALA A 168 11.60 -12.78 -2.79
CA ALA A 168 11.82 -13.72 -3.88
C ALA A 168 11.45 -15.18 -3.54
N GLU A 169 11.47 -15.55 -2.25
CA GLU A 169 11.07 -16.89 -1.77
C GLU A 169 9.55 -17.11 -1.84
N GLN A 170 8.75 -16.04 -1.90
CA GLN A 170 7.30 -16.13 -1.90
C GLN A 170 6.74 -16.51 -3.28
N PRO A 171 5.58 -17.17 -3.35
CA PRO A 171 4.83 -17.26 -4.60
C PRO A 171 4.63 -15.88 -5.21
N GLN A 172 4.86 -15.79 -6.53
CA GLN A 172 4.76 -14.53 -7.28
C GLN A 172 3.40 -14.45 -7.96
N VAL A 173 2.63 -13.45 -7.61
CA VAL A 173 1.26 -13.20 -8.09
C VAL A 173 1.13 -11.76 -8.59
N VAL A 174 -0.01 -11.39 -9.16
CA VAL A 174 -0.30 -10.00 -9.45
C VAL A 174 -0.50 -9.24 -8.13
N VAL A 175 0.23 -8.15 -7.98
CA VAL A 175 0.26 -7.27 -6.80
C VAL A 175 -0.11 -5.86 -7.24
N HIS A 176 -1.08 -5.27 -6.58
CA HIS A 176 -1.55 -3.90 -6.82
C HIS A 176 -0.53 -2.84 -6.37
N ARG A 177 0.30 -3.15 -5.36
CA ARG A 177 1.29 -2.33 -4.64
C ARG A 177 0.72 -1.35 -3.64
N ASP A 178 -0.40 -0.71 -3.94
CA ASP A 178 -1.05 0.29 -3.08
C ASP A 178 -2.49 -0.12 -2.71
N TYR A 179 -2.66 -1.42 -2.33
CA TYR A 179 -3.93 -2.02 -1.95
C TYR A 179 -4.31 -1.67 -0.51
N HIS A 180 -4.60 -0.41 -0.26
CA HIS A 180 -4.98 0.09 1.06
C HIS A 180 -6.35 0.77 1.04
N SER A 181 -6.88 1.08 2.22
CA SER A 181 -8.26 1.56 2.41
C SER A 181 -8.62 2.83 1.64
N ARG A 182 -7.63 3.66 1.24
CA ARG A 182 -7.86 4.87 0.45
C ARG A 182 -7.92 4.63 -1.06
N ASN A 183 -7.57 3.42 -1.53
CA ASN A 183 -7.66 3.01 -2.93
C ASN A 183 -8.79 2.00 -3.18
N LEU A 184 -9.66 1.83 -2.19
CA LEU A 184 -10.88 1.03 -2.27
C LEU A 184 -12.09 1.94 -2.12
N MET A 185 -13.03 1.84 -3.07
CA MET A 185 -14.26 2.64 -3.13
C MET A 185 -15.47 1.78 -2.75
N LEU A 186 -16.37 2.32 -1.94
CA LEU A 186 -17.70 1.72 -1.68
C LEU A 186 -18.66 2.15 -2.78
N LEU A 187 -19.18 1.19 -3.53
CA LEU A 187 -20.12 1.41 -4.59
C LEU A 187 -21.56 1.39 -4.06
N GLU A 188 -22.51 1.96 -4.83
CA GLU A 188 -23.92 2.07 -4.44
C GLU A 188 -24.58 0.70 -4.18
N ASP A 189 -24.13 -0.36 -4.85
CA ASP A 189 -24.60 -1.73 -4.67
C ASP A 189 -23.93 -2.47 -3.48
N GLY A 190 -23.03 -1.79 -2.76
CA GLY A 190 -22.28 -2.34 -1.63
C GLY A 190 -21.03 -3.14 -2.02
N ALA A 191 -20.70 -3.22 -3.32
CA ALA A 191 -19.45 -3.81 -3.78
C ALA A 191 -18.25 -2.87 -3.54
N LEU A 192 -17.03 -3.40 -3.65
CA LEU A 192 -15.81 -2.62 -3.61
C LEU A 192 -15.26 -2.40 -5.01
N GLY A 193 -14.99 -1.14 -5.35
CA GLY A 193 -14.24 -0.73 -6.53
C GLY A 193 -12.77 -0.48 -6.20
N VAL A 194 -11.88 -0.89 -7.10
CA VAL A 194 -10.42 -0.72 -6.97
C VAL A 194 -9.95 0.40 -7.88
N ILE A 195 -9.20 1.35 -7.33
CA ILE A 195 -8.60 2.46 -8.07
C ILE A 195 -7.07 2.48 -7.85
N ASP A 196 -6.36 3.26 -8.64
CA ASP A 196 -4.89 3.43 -8.55
C ASP A 196 -4.09 2.15 -8.80
N PHE A 197 -4.53 1.35 -9.76
CA PHE A 197 -4.03 0.00 -10.08
C PHE A 197 -2.97 -0.04 -11.19
N GLN A 198 -2.68 1.07 -11.86
CA GLN A 198 -1.84 1.10 -13.06
C GLN A 198 -0.37 0.73 -12.82
N ASP A 199 0.09 0.78 -11.57
CA ASP A 199 1.43 0.40 -11.15
C ASP A 199 1.51 -1.05 -10.63
N ALA A 200 0.50 -1.87 -10.94
CA ALA A 200 0.46 -3.29 -10.57
C ALA A 200 1.64 -4.06 -11.19
N VAL A 201 2.16 -5.01 -10.45
CA VAL A 201 3.37 -5.80 -10.80
C VAL A 201 3.15 -7.28 -10.52
N ILE A 202 4.07 -8.14 -10.95
CA ILE A 202 4.18 -9.52 -10.46
C ILE A 202 5.16 -9.52 -9.29
N GLY A 203 4.67 -9.86 -8.10
CA GLY A 203 5.43 -9.74 -6.86
C GLY A 203 4.99 -10.69 -5.75
N PRO A 204 5.54 -10.53 -4.54
CA PRO A 204 5.35 -11.46 -3.43
C PRO A 204 3.91 -11.46 -2.91
N ILE A 205 3.35 -12.65 -2.75
CA ILE A 205 1.93 -12.89 -2.43
C ILE A 205 1.43 -12.18 -1.17
N ALA A 206 2.28 -11.95 -0.19
CA ALA A 206 1.86 -11.30 1.05
C ALA A 206 1.84 -9.76 0.98
N TYR A 207 2.32 -9.13 -0.12
CA TYR A 207 2.53 -7.69 -0.18
C TYR A 207 1.25 -6.87 0.02
N ASP A 208 0.23 -7.15 -0.78
CA ASP A 208 -1.02 -6.37 -0.71
C ASP A 208 -1.85 -6.69 0.53
N LEU A 209 -1.73 -7.90 1.08
CA LEU A 209 -2.33 -8.21 2.37
C LEU A 209 -1.71 -7.37 3.50
N VAL A 210 -0.39 -7.10 3.44
CA VAL A 210 0.26 -6.12 4.32
C VAL A 210 -0.30 -4.73 4.09
N SER A 211 -0.43 -4.30 2.83
CA SER A 211 -0.97 -2.97 2.50
C SER A 211 -2.35 -2.73 3.08
N LEU A 212 -3.20 -3.76 3.10
CA LEU A 212 -4.56 -3.72 3.65
C LEU A 212 -4.57 -3.78 5.19
N LEU A 213 -3.83 -4.72 5.80
CA LEU A 213 -3.93 -5.03 7.23
C LEU A 213 -2.97 -4.23 8.11
N LYS A 214 -1.90 -3.70 7.52
CA LYS A 214 -0.97 -2.75 8.14
C LYS A 214 -0.93 -1.46 7.31
N ASP A 215 -2.11 -0.93 7.01
CA ASP A 215 -2.33 0.33 6.31
C ASP A 215 -1.67 1.48 7.06
N CYS A 216 -0.96 2.36 6.34
CA CYS A 216 -0.25 3.49 6.92
C CYS A 216 -1.16 4.50 7.63
N TYR A 217 -2.46 4.39 7.46
CA TYR A 217 -3.47 5.32 7.94
C TYR A 217 -4.36 4.75 9.06
N LEU A 218 -4.30 3.44 9.30
CA LEU A 218 -5.17 2.75 10.23
C LEU A 218 -4.46 1.58 10.91
N HIS A 219 -4.42 1.58 12.24
CA HIS A 219 -3.81 0.53 13.03
C HIS A 219 -4.80 -0.55 13.42
N LEU A 220 -4.45 -1.81 13.18
CA LEU A 220 -5.11 -3.00 13.72
C LEU A 220 -4.23 -3.68 14.77
N PRO A 221 -4.80 -4.13 15.91
CA PRO A 221 -4.07 -4.92 16.88
C PRO A 221 -3.47 -6.19 16.27
N ARG A 222 -2.25 -6.56 16.68
CA ARG A 222 -1.49 -7.71 16.15
C ARG A 222 -2.31 -9.00 16.09
N GLU A 223 -3.09 -9.30 17.14
CA GLU A 223 -3.92 -10.50 17.20
C GLU A 223 -4.98 -10.53 16.09
N GLN A 224 -5.61 -9.37 15.80
CA GLN A 224 -6.57 -9.26 14.71
C GLN A 224 -5.89 -9.43 13.35
N VAL A 225 -4.70 -8.82 13.17
CA VAL A 225 -3.91 -8.96 11.95
C VAL A 225 -3.58 -10.44 11.72
N ILE A 226 -3.00 -11.14 12.70
CA ILE A 226 -2.61 -12.54 12.55
C ILE A 226 -3.80 -13.45 12.24
N ARG A 227 -4.93 -13.25 12.91
CA ARG A 227 -6.16 -14.02 12.61
C ARG A 227 -6.56 -13.86 11.14
N ARG A 228 -6.60 -12.62 10.64
CA ARG A 228 -6.94 -12.35 9.23
C ARG A 228 -5.92 -12.93 8.26
N VAL A 229 -4.63 -12.82 8.57
CA VAL A 229 -3.54 -13.39 7.77
C VAL A 229 -3.70 -14.90 7.61
N LEU A 230 -4.01 -15.61 8.69
CA LEU A 230 -4.20 -17.06 8.67
C LEU A 230 -5.51 -17.47 7.96
N ASP A 231 -6.58 -16.71 8.16
CA ASP A 231 -7.84 -16.96 7.45
C ASP A 231 -7.71 -16.68 5.95
N TYR A 232 -6.98 -15.63 5.57
CA TYR A 232 -6.67 -15.34 4.17
C TYR A 232 -5.79 -16.44 3.54
N LYS A 233 -4.74 -16.89 4.25
CA LYS A 233 -3.88 -18.00 3.80
C LYS A 233 -4.69 -19.27 3.47
N LYS A 234 -5.64 -19.66 4.33
CA LYS A 234 -6.51 -20.83 4.06
C LYS A 234 -7.29 -20.70 2.77
N ARG A 235 -7.76 -19.47 2.46
CA ARG A 235 -8.47 -19.19 1.21
C ARG A 235 -7.52 -19.25 0.02
N LEU A 236 -6.32 -18.68 0.12
CA LEU A 236 -5.28 -18.77 -0.91
C LEU A 236 -4.94 -20.22 -1.27
N GLU A 237 -4.79 -21.10 -0.28
CA GLU A 237 -4.49 -22.53 -0.48
C GLU A 237 -5.62 -23.28 -1.22
N THR A 238 -6.84 -22.75 -1.18
CA THR A 238 -8.00 -23.31 -1.90
C THR A 238 -8.06 -22.83 -3.35
N GLU A 239 -7.76 -21.54 -3.57
CA GLU A 239 -7.96 -20.86 -4.87
C GLU A 239 -6.73 -20.90 -5.77
N LEU A 240 -5.54 -20.95 -5.18
CA LEU A 240 -4.28 -20.94 -5.95
C LEU A 240 -3.55 -22.29 -5.83
N PRO A 241 -2.98 -22.81 -6.94
CA PRO A 241 -2.24 -24.07 -6.93
C PRO A 241 -0.85 -23.87 -6.28
N MET A 242 -0.85 -23.51 -5.01
CA MET A 242 0.35 -23.37 -4.20
C MET A 242 0.60 -24.66 -3.44
N GLY A 243 1.87 -25.05 -3.29
CA GLY A 243 2.22 -26.12 -2.35
C GLY A 243 1.86 -25.74 -0.91
N PRO A 244 1.86 -26.71 0.02
CA PRO A 244 1.54 -26.45 1.43
C PRO A 244 2.55 -25.46 2.03
N ILE A 245 2.04 -24.38 2.62
CA ILE A 245 2.82 -23.35 3.30
C ILE A 245 2.45 -23.40 4.77
N SER A 246 3.43 -23.54 5.69
CA SER A 246 3.12 -23.50 7.12
C SER A 246 2.64 -22.11 7.56
N ASP A 247 1.87 -22.06 8.65
CA ASP A 247 1.37 -20.81 9.20
C ASP A 247 2.53 -19.89 9.62
N GLU A 248 3.59 -20.47 10.20
CA GLU A 248 4.80 -19.75 10.62
C GLU A 248 5.52 -19.14 9.41
N GLN A 249 5.62 -19.88 8.30
CA GLN A 249 6.27 -19.39 7.09
C GLN A 249 5.47 -18.25 6.45
N PHE A 250 4.14 -18.34 6.40
CA PHE A 250 3.29 -17.29 5.82
C PHE A 250 3.32 -16.02 6.69
N ILE A 251 3.23 -16.16 8.02
CA ILE A 251 3.37 -15.02 8.96
C ILE A 251 4.75 -14.38 8.81
N ARG A 252 5.80 -15.17 8.68
CA ARG A 252 7.15 -14.66 8.46
C ARG A 252 7.26 -13.88 7.17
N TRP A 253 6.72 -14.36 6.06
CA TRP A 253 6.67 -13.64 4.80
C TRP A 253 5.90 -12.33 4.93
N PHE A 254 4.75 -12.37 5.59
CA PHE A 254 3.93 -11.18 5.86
C PHE A 254 4.72 -10.13 6.67
N ASP A 255 5.42 -10.52 7.72
CA ASP A 255 6.17 -9.59 8.54
C ASP A 255 7.40 -9.02 7.82
N LEU A 256 8.15 -9.85 7.08
CA LEU A 256 9.33 -9.39 6.36
C LEU A 256 8.99 -8.48 5.18
N ILE A 257 7.97 -8.82 4.39
CA ILE A 257 7.54 -7.93 3.31
C ILE A 257 6.85 -6.68 3.86
N GLY A 258 6.22 -6.79 5.04
CA GLY A 258 5.71 -5.65 5.78
C GLY A 258 6.81 -4.67 6.18
N LEU A 259 7.95 -5.18 6.67
CA LEU A 259 9.10 -4.34 7.00
C LEU A 259 9.67 -3.65 5.74
N GLN A 260 9.84 -4.39 4.64
CA GLN A 260 10.27 -3.82 3.37
C GLN A 260 9.36 -2.65 2.95
N ARG A 261 8.04 -2.89 2.94
CA ARG A 261 7.05 -1.88 2.57
C ARG A 261 7.10 -0.65 3.47
N HIS A 262 7.19 -0.83 4.79
CA HIS A 262 7.21 0.30 5.71
C HIS A 262 8.53 1.09 5.66
N ILE A 263 9.67 0.45 5.45
CA ILE A 263 10.94 1.13 5.16
C ILE A 263 10.82 1.98 3.90
N LYS A 264 10.29 1.42 2.80
CA LYS A 264 9.98 2.15 1.56
C LYS A 264 9.09 3.37 1.85
N VAL A 265 7.99 3.19 2.60
CA VAL A 265 7.02 4.26 2.87
C VAL A 265 7.63 5.40 3.69
N LEU A 266 8.51 5.12 4.66
CA LEU A 266 9.25 6.16 5.38
C LEU A 266 10.03 7.05 4.40
N GLY A 267 10.73 6.45 3.44
CA GLY A 267 11.45 7.18 2.39
C GLY A 267 10.52 7.95 1.45
N ILE A 268 9.44 7.32 0.99
CA ILE A 268 8.46 7.96 0.08
C ILE A 268 7.79 9.16 0.74
N PHE A 269 7.31 9.05 1.99
CA PHE A 269 6.62 10.16 2.67
C PHE A 269 7.56 11.33 2.94
N ALA A 270 8.82 11.06 3.30
CA ALA A 270 9.85 12.09 3.40
C ALA A 270 10.09 12.78 2.05
N ARG A 271 10.24 12.01 0.96
CA ARG A 271 10.43 12.54 -0.40
C ARG A 271 9.25 13.38 -0.87
N LEU A 272 8.01 12.91 -0.70
CA LEU A 272 6.79 13.63 -1.04
C LEU A 272 6.69 14.98 -0.29
N SER A 273 7.10 15.00 0.97
CA SER A 273 7.13 16.23 1.75
C SER A 273 8.19 17.21 1.26
N LEU A 274 9.44 16.75 1.09
CA LEU A 274 10.58 17.64 0.82
C LEU A 274 10.67 18.05 -0.64
N ARG A 275 10.42 17.12 -1.58
CA ARG A 275 10.51 17.39 -3.02
C ARG A 275 9.23 17.97 -3.58
N ASP A 276 8.06 17.45 -3.17
CA ASP A 276 6.78 17.74 -3.80
C ASP A 276 5.89 18.67 -2.95
N GLY A 277 6.38 19.12 -1.76
CA GLY A 277 5.66 20.03 -0.87
C GLY A 277 4.43 19.42 -0.19
N LYS A 278 4.25 18.09 -0.23
CA LYS A 278 3.09 17.38 0.33
C LYS A 278 3.30 17.03 1.81
N HIS A 279 3.40 18.05 2.65
CA HIS A 279 3.75 17.91 4.08
C HIS A 279 2.74 17.09 4.89
N ALA A 280 1.51 16.92 4.40
CA ALA A 280 0.47 16.16 5.09
C ALA A 280 0.84 14.68 5.32
N TYR A 281 1.73 14.10 4.50
CA TYR A 281 2.19 12.71 4.66
C TYR A 281 3.06 12.49 5.90
N LEU A 282 3.74 13.53 6.41
CA LEU A 282 4.62 13.40 7.57
C LEU A 282 3.87 13.00 8.85
N LYS A 283 2.59 13.38 8.99
CA LYS A 283 1.77 13.03 10.16
C LYS A 283 1.56 11.51 10.32
N ASP A 284 1.67 10.75 9.22
CA ASP A 284 1.45 9.30 9.19
C ASP A 284 2.74 8.51 9.48
N LEU A 285 3.93 9.18 9.48
CA LEU A 285 5.22 8.55 9.77
C LEU A 285 5.28 7.82 11.12
N PRO A 286 4.71 8.34 12.24
CA PRO A 286 4.76 7.63 13.51
C PRO A 286 4.16 6.22 13.47
N LEU A 287 3.04 6.03 12.76
CA LEU A 287 2.43 4.70 12.60
C LEU A 287 3.30 3.78 11.71
N VAL A 288 3.88 4.33 10.67
CA VAL A 288 4.80 3.56 9.79
C VAL A 288 6.06 3.14 10.55
N ILE A 289 6.62 4.02 11.40
CA ILE A 289 7.74 3.69 12.31
C ILE A 289 7.35 2.55 13.24
N ARG A 290 6.16 2.63 13.87
CA ARG A 290 5.64 1.56 14.74
C ARG A 290 5.67 0.21 14.02
N TYR A 291 5.08 0.11 12.86
CA TYR A 291 5.02 -1.13 12.08
C TYR A 291 6.41 -1.64 11.68
N ALA A 292 7.31 -0.75 11.28
CA ALA A 292 8.67 -1.13 10.91
C ALA A 292 9.42 -1.71 12.12
N LEU A 293 9.36 -1.06 13.28
CA LEU A 293 10.07 -1.48 14.48
C LEU A 293 9.46 -2.75 15.11
N GLU A 294 8.12 -2.89 15.15
CA GLU A 294 7.46 -4.13 15.59
C GLU A 294 7.87 -5.34 14.74
N ALA A 295 7.91 -5.17 13.41
CA ALA A 295 8.31 -6.25 12.51
C ALA A 295 9.81 -6.58 12.66
N ALA A 296 10.65 -5.57 12.80
CA ALA A 296 12.11 -5.72 12.90
C ALA A 296 12.55 -6.58 14.12
N GLN A 297 11.82 -6.54 15.23
CA GLN A 297 12.16 -7.31 16.42
C GLN A 297 12.05 -8.84 16.23
N SER A 298 11.35 -9.31 15.20
CA SER A 298 11.03 -10.72 15.01
C SER A 298 12.20 -11.59 14.50
N PHE A 299 13.30 -10.99 14.00
CA PHE A 299 14.44 -11.71 13.42
C PHE A 299 15.78 -10.97 13.64
N GLU A 300 16.90 -11.67 13.47
CA GLU A 300 18.23 -11.19 13.89
C GLU A 300 18.66 -9.88 13.22
N GLN A 301 18.64 -9.82 11.87
CA GLN A 301 19.02 -8.61 11.12
C GLN A 301 18.06 -7.45 11.41
N GLY A 302 16.81 -7.76 11.66
CA GLY A 302 15.80 -6.77 12.07
C GLY A 302 16.10 -6.19 13.45
N ARG A 303 16.53 -7.01 14.41
CA ARG A 303 16.92 -6.50 15.74
C ARG A 303 18.09 -5.53 15.66
N ALA A 304 19.09 -5.79 14.83
CA ALA A 304 20.19 -4.83 14.61
C ALA A 304 19.69 -3.47 14.09
N PHE A 305 18.77 -3.49 13.12
CA PHE A 305 18.10 -2.28 12.63
C PHE A 305 17.26 -1.61 13.72
N HIS A 306 16.46 -2.37 14.46
CA HIS A 306 15.65 -1.84 15.58
C HIS A 306 16.54 -1.13 16.60
N ASP A 307 17.59 -1.78 17.09
CA ASP A 307 18.47 -1.23 18.12
C ASP A 307 19.21 0.03 17.61
N TRP A 308 19.67 0.00 16.35
CA TRP A 308 20.22 1.18 15.70
C TRP A 308 19.19 2.33 15.62
N PHE A 309 17.96 2.03 15.22
CA PHE A 309 16.90 3.04 15.12
C PHE A 309 16.61 3.69 16.48
N ILE A 310 16.48 2.88 17.54
CA ILE A 310 16.25 3.36 18.91
C ILE A 310 17.43 4.21 19.41
N GLN A 311 18.67 3.83 19.11
CA GLN A 311 19.84 4.57 19.61
C GLN A 311 20.17 5.82 18.79
N ARG A 312 19.99 5.76 17.47
CA ARG A 312 20.47 6.78 16.54
C ARG A 312 19.38 7.71 16.02
N ILE A 313 18.18 7.18 15.73
CA ILE A 313 17.08 7.90 15.10
C ILE A 313 16.09 8.43 16.13
N GLU A 314 15.61 7.60 17.04
CA GLU A 314 14.55 7.94 17.98
C GLU A 314 14.85 9.20 18.80
N PRO A 315 16.08 9.48 19.30
CA PRO A 315 16.37 10.69 20.07
C PRO A 315 16.14 11.99 19.29
N LEU A 316 16.13 11.95 17.96
CA LEU A 316 15.91 13.11 17.08
C LEU A 316 14.45 13.36 16.76
N LEU A 317 13.60 12.36 16.93
CA LEU A 317 12.18 12.42 16.54
C LEU A 317 11.38 13.48 17.35
N PRO A 318 11.56 13.64 18.69
CA PRO A 318 10.83 14.65 19.45
C PRO A 318 11.05 16.09 18.99
N GLY A 319 12.15 16.35 18.29
CA GLY A 319 12.44 17.67 17.68
C GLY A 319 11.68 17.94 16.39
N GLN A 320 11.01 16.93 15.81
CA GLN A 320 10.30 17.05 14.54
C GLN A 320 8.86 17.53 14.77
N GLY A 321 8.42 18.55 14.06
CA GLY A 321 7.06 19.11 14.21
C GLY A 321 5.90 18.16 13.85
N TRP A 322 6.19 17.09 13.13
CA TRP A 322 5.22 16.04 12.76
C TRP A 322 5.19 14.88 13.76
N TYR A 323 6.16 14.78 14.67
CA TYR A 323 6.34 13.61 15.51
C TYR A 323 5.26 13.49 16.59
N ARG A 324 4.82 12.25 16.78
CA ARG A 324 4.06 11.75 17.94
C ARG A 324 4.70 10.44 18.37
N ASP A 325 4.49 10.04 19.62
CA ASP A 325 5.06 8.76 20.10
C ASP A 325 4.57 7.60 19.20
N TRP A 326 5.52 6.99 18.49
CA TRP A 326 5.24 5.91 17.57
C TRP A 326 4.65 4.67 18.28
N ARG A 327 4.95 4.46 19.56
CA ARG A 327 4.46 3.30 20.34
C ARG A 327 2.95 3.31 20.49
N THR A 328 2.34 4.45 20.49
CA THR A 328 0.90 4.65 20.63
C THR A 328 0.24 5.16 19.35
N ALA A 329 1.02 5.31 18.29
CA ALA A 329 0.49 5.79 17.01
C ALA A 329 -0.58 4.83 16.48
N GLY A 330 -1.75 5.39 16.11
CA GLY A 330 -2.91 4.65 15.63
C GLY A 330 -3.81 4.03 16.71
N ASP A 331 -3.47 4.12 18.00
CA ASP A 331 -4.33 3.60 19.07
C ASP A 331 -5.51 4.53 19.37
N ASN A 332 -5.32 5.84 19.23
CA ASN A 332 -6.36 6.85 19.43
C ASN A 332 -6.79 7.49 18.10
N PRO A 333 -8.04 8.00 17.99
CA PRO A 333 -8.46 8.79 16.83
C PRO A 333 -7.54 10.00 16.66
N GLN A 334 -7.11 10.22 15.41
CA GLN A 334 -6.32 11.40 15.04
C GLN A 334 -7.21 12.61 14.77
#